data_e100faf7e7618ccae0acc9f690d38e48
#
_entry.id   e100faf7e7618ccae0acc9f690d38e48
#
_cell.length_a   1.000
_cell.length_b   1.000
_cell.length_c   1.000
_cell.angle_alpha   90.00
_cell.angle_beta   90.00
_cell.angle_gamma   90.00
#
_symmetry.space_group_name_H-M   'P 1'
#
loop_
_entity.id
_entity.type
_entity.pdbx_description
1 polymer ?
#
loop_
_entity_poly.entity_id
_entity_poly.type
_entity_poly.pdbx_seq_one_letter_code
_entity_poly.pdbx_strand_id
1 'polypeptide(L)'
;MRSSRRGALVAGAPALLAACGLIAACKHAPPPPPPTPPAAIDVEVRVIVAPDVNPNRSGRASPVFLRVFELRDQARFLNAEFDDVTLRADATLAATLLGREERMVDPASSVVLTLKIDPAAQVLGVVAEYSDLADSRWRAASPAAAGGLLATFKNQSLVIHVDRRAVSVAAQPLGKGE
;
A
#
# COMPACT_ATOMS: atom_id res chain seq x y z
N MET A 1 67.21 -73.62 16.61
CA MET A 1 68.57 -73.13 16.79
C MET A 1 68.52 -71.64 17.17
N ARG A 2 68.83 -71.35 18.43
CA ARG A 2 69.73 -70.30 18.94
C ARG A 2 69.55 -68.89 18.30
N SER A 3 69.45 -67.77 18.99
CA SER A 3 70.05 -67.24 20.21
C SER A 3 69.54 -65.82 20.42
N SER A 4 68.96 -65.49 21.54
CA SER A 4 69.53 -64.71 22.63
C SER A 4 70.29 -63.44 22.27
N ARG A 5 69.88 -62.31 22.78
CA ARG A 5 70.53 -61.32 23.68
C ARG A 5 69.67 -60.02 23.69
N ARG A 6 69.03 -59.66 24.78
CA ARG A 6 69.42 -58.82 25.95
C ARG A 6 70.07 -57.47 25.62
N GLY A 7 69.44 -56.49 26.17
CA GLY A 7 70.06 -55.23 26.61
C GLY A 7 69.28 -54.01 26.15
N ALA A 8 68.82 -53.18 26.92
CA ALA A 8 69.08 -52.39 28.05
C ALA A 8 68.01 -51.24 28.13
N LEU A 9 67.55 -51.01 29.31
CA LEU A 9 66.67 -49.88 29.69
C LEU A 9 67.46 -48.55 29.51
N VAL A 10 66.76 -47.54 28.92
CA VAL A 10 67.07 -46.12 29.21
C VAL A 10 65.74 -45.44 29.43
N ALA A 11 65.57 -44.96 30.64
CA ALA A 11 64.46 -44.14 31.06
C ALA A 11 64.53 -42.73 30.49
N GLY A 12 63.56 -42.27 29.78
CA GLY A 12 63.44 -40.90 29.32
C GLY A 12 62.03 -40.37 29.67
N ALA A 13 61.98 -39.41 30.55
CA ALA A 13 60.74 -38.78 31.03
C ALA A 13 59.98 -38.05 29.90
N PRO A 14 58.63 -38.12 29.86
CA PRO A 14 57.82 -37.34 28.93
C PRO A 14 57.65 -35.92 29.48
N ALA A 15 58.05 -34.92 28.73
CA ALA A 15 57.68 -33.54 28.92
C ALA A 15 56.26 -33.37 28.40
N LEU A 16 55.30 -33.14 29.30
CA LEU A 16 53.95 -32.74 28.97
C LEU A 16 53.97 -31.27 28.47
N LEU A 17 53.87 -31.09 27.18
CA LEU A 17 53.51 -29.81 26.55
C LEU A 17 51.98 -29.66 26.59
N ALA A 18 51.46 -28.91 27.56
CA ALA A 18 50.07 -28.46 27.60
C ALA A 18 49.88 -27.35 26.56
N ALA A 19 49.38 -27.73 25.38
CA ALA A 19 48.90 -26.78 24.38
C ALA A 19 47.56 -26.25 24.84
N CYS A 20 47.57 -25.08 25.49
CA CYS A 20 46.34 -24.29 25.73
C CYS A 20 45.82 -23.74 24.38
N GLY A 21 44.88 -24.46 23.78
CA GLY A 21 44.13 -23.97 22.65
C GLY A 21 43.16 -22.84 23.06
N LEU A 22 43.55 -21.60 22.80
CA LEU A 22 42.67 -20.44 22.85
C LEU A 22 41.63 -20.58 21.75
N ILE A 23 40.44 -21.16 22.07
CA ILE A 23 39.29 -21.10 21.22
C ILE A 23 38.74 -19.67 21.30
N ALA A 24 39.15 -18.83 20.36
CA ALA A 24 38.52 -17.52 20.16
C ALA A 24 37.07 -17.75 19.72
N ALA A 25 36.14 -17.72 20.67
CA ALA A 25 34.69 -17.72 20.38
C ALA A 25 34.36 -16.41 19.67
N CYS A 26 34.31 -16.46 18.36
CA CYS A 26 33.72 -15.38 17.55
C CYS A 26 32.28 -15.24 17.99
N LYS A 27 31.99 -14.29 18.87
CA LYS A 27 30.62 -13.87 19.16
C LYS A 27 30.06 -13.26 17.89
N HIS A 28 29.35 -14.04 17.10
CA HIS A 28 28.49 -13.51 16.05
C HIS A 28 27.46 -12.62 16.73
N ALA A 29 27.54 -11.32 16.44
CA ALA A 29 26.48 -10.40 16.84
C ALA A 29 25.18 -10.87 16.15
N PRO A 30 24.05 -10.91 16.84
CA PRO A 30 22.77 -11.25 16.21
C PRO A 30 22.54 -10.28 15.03
N PRO A 31 21.96 -10.77 13.93
CA PRO A 31 21.62 -9.90 12.80
C PRO A 31 20.73 -8.74 13.28
N PRO A 32 20.90 -7.55 12.73
CA PRO A 32 20.02 -6.43 13.07
C PRO A 32 18.56 -6.82 12.82
N PRO A 33 17.63 -6.36 13.68
CA PRO A 33 16.22 -6.64 13.46
C PRO A 33 15.80 -6.14 12.07
N PRO A 34 14.88 -6.84 11.39
CA PRO A 34 14.38 -6.39 10.10
C PRO A 34 13.79 -4.98 10.25
N PRO A 35 13.91 -4.11 9.24
CA PRO A 35 13.37 -2.78 9.29
C PRO A 35 11.85 -2.85 9.53
N THR A 36 11.38 -2.07 10.49
CA THR A 36 9.94 -1.97 10.77
C THR A 36 9.25 -1.42 9.52
N PRO A 37 8.20 -2.10 9.00
CA PRO A 37 7.43 -1.57 7.87
C PRO A 37 6.91 -0.17 8.18
N PRO A 38 6.85 0.74 7.20
CA PRO A 38 6.25 2.04 7.38
C PRO A 38 4.82 1.88 7.92
N ALA A 39 4.43 2.73 8.86
CA ALA A 39 3.06 2.73 9.39
C ALA A 39 2.10 3.40 8.38
N ALA A 40 0.84 2.97 8.38
CA ALA A 40 -0.22 3.67 7.68
C ALA A 40 -0.38 5.10 8.23
N ILE A 41 -0.72 6.05 7.38
CA ILE A 41 -0.96 7.45 7.75
C ILE A 41 -2.39 7.85 7.46
N ASP A 42 -2.95 8.71 8.28
CA ASP A 42 -4.23 9.34 8.01
C ASP A 42 -4.01 10.54 7.09
N VAL A 43 -4.79 10.61 6.00
CA VAL A 43 -4.74 11.68 5.01
C VAL A 43 -6.13 12.22 4.75
N GLU A 44 -6.22 13.49 4.42
CA GLU A 44 -7.47 14.12 4.01
C GLU A 44 -7.55 14.21 2.49
N VAL A 45 -8.65 13.72 1.95
CA VAL A 45 -9.01 13.83 0.53
C VAL A 45 -10.28 14.65 0.42
N ARG A 46 -10.21 15.75 -0.32
CA ARG A 46 -11.37 16.60 -0.56
C ARG A 46 -12.19 16.05 -1.72
N VAL A 47 -13.50 15.96 -1.53
CA VAL A 47 -14.47 15.63 -2.57
C VAL A 47 -15.27 16.88 -2.90
N ILE A 48 -15.27 17.29 -4.15
CA ILE A 48 -16.03 18.44 -4.65
C ILE A 48 -17.10 17.91 -5.60
N VAL A 49 -18.35 18.19 -5.28
CA VAL A 49 -19.52 17.68 -6.00
C VAL A 49 -20.21 18.82 -6.75
N ALA A 50 -20.37 18.64 -8.05
CA ALA A 50 -21.04 19.61 -8.91
C ALA A 50 -22.52 19.78 -8.54
N PRO A 51 -23.10 20.98 -8.71
CA PRO A 51 -24.50 21.26 -8.41
C PRO A 51 -25.51 20.51 -9.31
N ASP A 52 -25.06 20.08 -10.48
CA ASP A 52 -25.87 19.35 -11.46
C ASP A 52 -25.49 17.87 -11.59
N VAL A 53 -24.81 17.31 -10.56
CA VAL A 53 -24.34 15.93 -10.51
C VAL A 53 -25.50 14.93 -10.67
N ASN A 54 -25.21 13.80 -11.33
CA ASN A 54 -26.09 12.64 -11.43
C ASN A 54 -27.57 12.99 -11.73
N PRO A 55 -27.86 13.67 -12.85
CA PRO A 55 -29.22 14.10 -13.13
C PRO A 55 -30.14 12.89 -13.34
N ASN A 56 -31.28 12.91 -12.70
CA ASN A 56 -32.35 11.95 -12.94
C ASN A 56 -33.02 12.19 -14.32
N ARG A 57 -34.03 11.37 -14.67
CA ARG A 57 -34.75 11.49 -15.95
C ARG A 57 -35.43 12.85 -16.19
N SER A 58 -35.72 13.60 -15.12
CA SER A 58 -36.26 14.96 -15.19
C SER A 58 -35.16 16.04 -15.22
N GLY A 59 -33.90 15.67 -15.32
CA GLY A 59 -32.76 16.59 -15.32
C GLY A 59 -32.37 17.14 -13.95
N ARG A 60 -33.04 16.75 -12.87
CA ARG A 60 -32.76 17.21 -11.51
C ARG A 60 -31.52 16.45 -10.96
N ALA A 61 -30.58 17.19 -10.38
CA ALA A 61 -29.45 16.63 -9.67
C ALA A 61 -29.87 15.65 -8.57
N SER A 62 -29.09 14.62 -8.38
CA SER A 62 -29.35 13.57 -7.38
C SER A 62 -28.07 13.17 -6.66
N PRO A 63 -28.14 12.69 -5.42
CA PRO A 63 -26.96 12.17 -4.70
C PRO A 63 -26.27 11.06 -5.48
N VAL A 64 -24.96 10.91 -5.21
CA VAL A 64 -24.11 9.88 -5.81
C VAL A 64 -23.49 9.04 -4.69
N PHE A 65 -23.50 7.72 -4.86
CA PHE A 65 -22.74 6.85 -3.99
C PHE A 65 -21.31 6.79 -4.51
N LEU A 66 -20.37 7.21 -3.68
CA LEU A 66 -18.94 7.28 -3.98
C LEU A 66 -18.21 6.16 -3.25
N ARG A 67 -17.34 5.43 -3.98
CA ARG A 67 -16.43 4.45 -3.41
C ARG A 67 -14.99 4.86 -3.72
N VAL A 68 -14.16 4.85 -2.72
CA VAL A 68 -12.73 5.17 -2.83
C VAL A 68 -11.95 3.93 -2.43
N PHE A 69 -11.07 3.48 -3.29
CA PHE A 69 -10.28 2.25 -3.12
C PHE A 69 -8.80 2.60 -3.02
N GLU A 70 -8.12 2.04 -2.04
CA GLU A 70 -6.67 2.04 -1.96
C GLU A 70 -6.14 0.79 -2.65
N LEU A 71 -5.30 0.98 -3.65
CA LEU A 71 -4.87 -0.11 -4.54
C LEU A 71 -3.35 -0.21 -4.62
N ARG A 72 -2.82 -1.44 -4.68
CA ARG A 72 -1.42 -1.73 -5.01
C ARG A 72 -1.10 -1.44 -6.46
N ASP A 73 -2.05 -1.62 -7.36
CA ASP A 73 -1.97 -1.30 -8.78
C ASP A 73 -3.37 -1.05 -9.35
N GLN A 74 -3.42 -0.39 -10.51
CA GLN A 74 -4.69 -0.01 -11.11
C GLN A 74 -5.23 -1.00 -12.16
N ALA A 75 -4.45 -2.01 -12.57
CA ALA A 75 -4.79 -2.80 -13.76
C ALA A 75 -6.12 -3.55 -13.60
N ARG A 76 -6.31 -4.25 -12.49
CA ARG A 76 -7.57 -4.95 -12.22
C ARG A 76 -8.75 -3.98 -12.10
N PHE A 77 -8.56 -2.86 -11.43
CA PHE A 77 -9.59 -1.84 -11.24
C PHE A 77 -10.02 -1.22 -12.58
N LEU A 78 -9.09 -0.85 -13.44
CA LEU A 78 -9.39 -0.22 -14.72
C LEU A 78 -10.01 -1.18 -15.75
N ASN A 79 -9.78 -2.49 -15.63
CA ASN A 79 -10.30 -3.51 -16.54
C ASN A 79 -11.57 -4.20 -16.02
N ALA A 80 -11.99 -3.95 -14.78
CA ALA A 80 -13.18 -4.55 -14.21
C ALA A 80 -14.47 -3.90 -14.75
N GLU A 81 -15.55 -4.66 -14.79
CA GLU A 81 -16.87 -4.15 -15.07
C GLU A 81 -17.43 -3.42 -13.83
N PHE A 82 -18.46 -2.59 -14.03
CA PHE A 82 -19.07 -1.80 -12.96
C PHE A 82 -19.56 -2.67 -11.79
N ASP A 83 -20.32 -3.73 -12.11
CA ASP A 83 -20.84 -4.66 -11.09
C ASP A 83 -19.74 -5.41 -10.34
N ASP A 84 -18.60 -5.63 -10.99
CA ASP A 84 -17.46 -6.30 -10.36
C ASP A 84 -16.84 -5.44 -9.25
N VAL A 85 -16.69 -4.14 -9.47
CA VAL A 85 -16.09 -3.24 -8.48
C VAL A 85 -17.10 -2.70 -7.46
N THR A 86 -18.39 -2.78 -7.75
CA THR A 86 -19.43 -2.31 -6.83
C THR A 86 -20.01 -3.42 -5.96
N LEU A 87 -20.24 -4.60 -6.53
CA LEU A 87 -20.89 -5.72 -5.84
C LEU A 87 -19.89 -6.81 -5.39
N ARG A 88 -18.74 -6.93 -6.05
CA ARG A 88 -17.77 -7.99 -5.83
C ARG A 88 -16.33 -7.49 -5.68
N ALA A 89 -16.15 -6.25 -5.18
CA ALA A 89 -14.84 -5.60 -5.09
C ALA A 89 -13.75 -6.47 -4.46
N ASP A 90 -14.05 -7.13 -3.34
CA ASP A 90 -13.09 -7.97 -2.63
C ASP A 90 -12.58 -9.14 -3.47
N ALA A 91 -13.48 -9.81 -4.22
CA ALA A 91 -13.11 -10.91 -5.10
C ALA A 91 -12.40 -10.41 -6.36
N THR A 92 -12.88 -9.32 -6.96
CA THR A 92 -12.37 -8.76 -8.20
C THR A 92 -11.00 -8.14 -8.04
N LEU A 93 -10.84 -7.30 -7.03
CA LEU A 93 -9.58 -6.59 -6.77
C LEU A 93 -8.59 -7.47 -5.97
N ALA A 94 -9.11 -8.40 -5.18
CA ALA A 94 -8.33 -9.42 -4.45
C ALA A 94 -7.11 -8.80 -3.71
N ALA A 95 -5.91 -9.33 -3.94
CA ALA A 95 -4.68 -8.87 -3.28
C ALA A 95 -4.25 -7.44 -3.66
N THR A 96 -4.88 -6.80 -4.65
CA THR A 96 -4.58 -5.41 -4.98
C THR A 96 -5.37 -4.42 -4.12
N LEU A 97 -6.47 -4.82 -3.51
CA LEU A 97 -7.27 -4.00 -2.60
C LEU A 97 -6.62 -3.95 -1.22
N LEU A 98 -6.34 -2.75 -0.74
CA LEU A 98 -5.74 -2.50 0.58
C LEU A 98 -6.71 -1.85 1.54
N GLY A 99 -7.57 -0.98 1.04
CA GLY A 99 -8.57 -0.27 1.82
C GLY A 99 -9.72 0.24 0.96
N ARG A 100 -10.83 0.56 1.62
CA ARG A 100 -12.02 1.08 0.97
C ARG A 100 -12.75 2.04 1.90
N GLU A 101 -13.20 3.17 1.33
CA GLU A 101 -14.13 4.12 1.96
C GLU A 101 -15.32 4.32 1.06
N GLU A 102 -16.52 4.39 1.65
CA GLU A 102 -17.78 4.50 0.93
C GLU A 102 -18.63 5.62 1.52
N ARG A 103 -19.19 6.46 0.66
CA ARG A 103 -19.99 7.61 1.10
C ARG A 103 -21.03 8.06 0.09
N MET A 104 -22.21 8.39 0.57
CA MET A 104 -23.18 9.16 -0.20
C MET A 104 -22.78 10.63 -0.20
N VAL A 105 -22.74 11.26 -1.36
CA VAL A 105 -22.42 12.69 -1.53
C VAL A 105 -23.56 13.40 -2.22
N ASP A 106 -23.90 14.60 -1.70
CA ASP A 106 -25.02 15.40 -2.18
C ASP A 106 -24.59 16.41 -3.25
N PRO A 107 -25.50 16.82 -4.16
CA PRO A 107 -25.23 17.88 -5.11
C PRO A 107 -24.77 19.17 -4.42
N ALA A 108 -23.88 19.94 -5.09
CA ALA A 108 -23.33 21.21 -4.61
C ALA A 108 -22.61 21.11 -3.25
N SER A 109 -22.10 19.92 -2.87
CA SER A 109 -21.41 19.72 -1.60
C SER A 109 -19.89 19.68 -1.75
N SER A 110 -19.20 19.94 -0.65
CA SER A 110 -17.78 19.65 -0.50
C SER A 110 -17.57 18.89 0.80
N VAL A 111 -16.95 17.72 0.70
CA VAL A 111 -16.76 16.81 1.83
C VAL A 111 -15.28 16.48 1.95
N VAL A 112 -14.77 16.34 3.17
CA VAL A 112 -13.43 15.81 3.46
C VAL A 112 -13.58 14.37 3.91
N LEU A 113 -12.86 13.47 3.24
CA LEU A 113 -12.72 12.07 3.64
C LEU A 113 -11.37 11.92 4.34
N THR A 114 -11.36 11.29 5.50
CA THR A 114 -10.13 10.86 6.15
C THR A 114 -9.87 9.41 5.78
N LEU A 115 -8.79 9.18 5.03
CA LEU A 115 -8.37 7.85 4.58
C LEU A 115 -7.14 7.42 5.35
N LYS A 116 -7.10 6.16 5.76
CA LYS A 116 -5.94 5.56 6.40
C LYS A 116 -5.10 4.82 5.36
N ILE A 117 -4.14 5.52 4.77
CA ILE A 117 -3.37 5.01 3.63
C ILE A 117 -2.35 3.95 4.06
N ASP A 118 -2.47 2.75 3.50
CA ASP A 118 -1.48 1.68 3.63
C ASP A 118 -0.18 2.06 2.89
N PRO A 119 1.00 1.82 3.49
CA PRO A 119 2.29 2.11 2.86
C PRO A 119 2.51 1.44 1.50
N ALA A 120 1.84 0.32 1.24
CA ALA A 120 1.91 -0.39 -0.03
C ALA A 120 0.97 0.18 -1.09
N ALA A 121 0.11 1.16 -0.75
CA ALA A 121 -0.82 1.77 -1.70
C ALA A 121 -0.09 2.62 -2.74
N GLN A 122 -0.38 2.33 -4.02
CA GLN A 122 0.19 3.02 -5.16
C GLN A 122 -0.81 3.92 -5.86
N VAL A 123 -2.10 3.56 -5.81
CA VAL A 123 -3.16 4.20 -6.56
C VAL A 123 -4.40 4.40 -5.71
N LEU A 124 -5.03 5.56 -5.84
CA LEU A 124 -6.37 5.81 -5.34
C LEU A 124 -7.35 5.61 -6.51
N GLY A 125 -8.16 4.55 -6.45
CA GLY A 125 -9.26 4.30 -7.38
C GLY A 125 -10.55 4.91 -6.87
N VAL A 126 -11.37 5.48 -7.75
CA VAL A 126 -12.65 6.09 -7.38
C VAL A 126 -13.75 5.60 -8.32
N VAL A 127 -14.87 5.20 -7.74
CA VAL A 127 -16.12 4.86 -8.44
C VAL A 127 -17.22 5.79 -7.96
N ALA A 128 -17.96 6.36 -8.91
CA ALA A 128 -19.17 7.12 -8.66
C ALA A 128 -20.35 6.41 -9.33
N GLU A 129 -21.36 6.04 -8.55
CA GLU A 129 -22.52 5.29 -9.02
C GLU A 129 -23.56 6.24 -9.62
N TYR A 130 -23.41 6.53 -10.91
CA TYR A 130 -24.34 7.38 -11.66
C TYR A 130 -25.58 6.59 -12.08
N SER A 131 -26.74 7.27 -12.08
CA SER A 131 -28.01 6.69 -12.55
C SER A 131 -27.99 6.34 -14.05
N ASP A 132 -27.21 7.08 -14.82
CA ASP A 132 -26.98 6.86 -16.25
C ASP A 132 -25.55 6.39 -16.46
N LEU A 133 -25.34 5.10 -16.28
CA LEU A 133 -24.02 4.50 -16.32
C LEU A 133 -23.43 4.51 -17.75
N ALA A 134 -24.26 4.33 -18.75
CA ALA A 134 -23.83 4.23 -20.15
C ALA A 134 -23.20 5.53 -20.66
N ASP A 135 -23.74 6.68 -20.23
CA ASP A 135 -23.26 8.01 -20.62
C ASP A 135 -22.35 8.67 -19.57
N SER A 136 -21.79 7.87 -18.64
CA SER A 136 -20.95 8.41 -17.57
C SER A 136 -19.53 7.86 -17.61
N ARG A 137 -18.59 8.67 -17.14
CA ARG A 137 -17.27 8.23 -16.71
C ARG A 137 -17.31 7.92 -15.22
N TRP A 138 -17.83 6.78 -14.89
CA TRP A 138 -18.14 6.37 -13.53
C TRP A 138 -16.91 6.00 -12.68
N ARG A 139 -15.73 5.84 -13.30
CA ARG A 139 -14.49 5.53 -12.57
C ARG A 139 -13.33 6.45 -12.95
N ALA A 140 -12.43 6.63 -12.01
CA ALA A 140 -11.16 7.31 -12.19
C ALA A 140 -10.09 6.65 -11.30
N ALA A 141 -8.85 6.79 -11.69
CA ALA A 141 -7.71 6.43 -10.87
C ALA A 141 -6.70 7.57 -10.85
N SER A 142 -6.13 7.85 -9.68
CA SER A 142 -5.01 8.77 -9.57
C SER A 142 -3.73 7.99 -9.83
N PRO A 143 -2.89 8.39 -10.80
CA PRO A 143 -1.56 7.82 -10.91
C PRO A 143 -0.77 8.18 -9.66
N ALA A 144 -0.07 7.21 -9.11
CA ALA A 144 0.86 7.48 -8.03
C ALA A 144 2.13 8.13 -8.57
N ALA A 145 2.67 9.09 -7.85
CA ALA A 145 4.03 9.55 -8.05
C ALA A 145 5.03 8.42 -7.72
N ALA A 146 6.25 8.53 -8.20
CA ALA A 146 7.32 7.63 -7.79
C ALA A 146 7.41 7.58 -6.24
N GLY A 147 7.24 6.38 -5.66
CA GLY A 147 7.17 6.19 -4.20
C GLY A 147 5.75 6.03 -3.63
N GLY A 148 4.73 5.86 -4.48
CA GLY A 148 3.37 5.51 -4.10
C GLY A 148 2.53 6.66 -3.55
N LEU A 149 1.33 6.32 -3.03
CA LEU A 149 0.40 7.31 -2.49
C LEU A 149 0.98 8.08 -1.31
N LEU A 150 1.77 7.45 -0.44
CA LEU A 150 2.40 8.16 0.68
C LEU A 150 3.34 9.28 0.21
N ALA A 151 4.08 9.07 -0.88
CA ALA A 151 4.93 10.10 -1.47
C ALA A 151 4.11 11.22 -2.11
N THR A 152 2.98 10.87 -2.73
CA THR A 152 2.02 11.83 -3.27
C THR A 152 1.51 12.75 -2.16
N PHE A 153 1.00 12.21 -1.07
CA PHE A 153 0.42 13.00 0.03
C PHE A 153 1.43 13.82 0.84
N LYS A 154 2.73 13.51 0.76
CA LYS A 154 3.78 14.37 1.35
C LYS A 154 3.94 15.70 0.61
N ASN A 155 3.65 15.75 -0.67
CA ASN A 155 3.94 16.88 -1.54
C ASN A 155 2.68 17.49 -2.18
N GLN A 156 1.58 16.77 -2.19
CA GLN A 156 0.35 17.13 -2.87
C GLN A 156 -0.87 16.68 -2.07
N SER A 157 -1.99 17.36 -2.23
CA SER A 157 -3.31 16.88 -1.84
C SER A 157 -4.01 16.25 -3.04
N LEU A 158 -4.85 15.25 -2.79
CA LEU A 158 -5.73 14.71 -3.81
C LEU A 158 -7.12 15.31 -3.65
N VAL A 159 -7.71 15.68 -4.78
CA VAL A 159 -9.09 16.17 -4.85
C VAL A 159 -9.86 15.29 -5.81
N ILE A 160 -11.01 14.80 -5.33
CA ILE A 160 -11.96 14.04 -6.14
C ILE A 160 -13.02 15.04 -6.63
N HIS A 161 -13.19 15.15 -7.94
CA HIS A 161 -14.27 15.91 -8.54
C HIS A 161 -15.36 14.94 -9.00
N VAL A 162 -16.58 15.17 -8.55
CA VAL A 162 -17.76 14.41 -8.94
C VAL A 162 -18.66 15.36 -9.74
N ASP A 163 -18.49 15.30 -11.05
CA ASP A 163 -19.16 16.18 -11.99
C ASP A 163 -20.50 15.59 -12.44
N ARG A 164 -21.18 16.27 -13.35
CA ARG A 164 -22.51 15.90 -13.84
C ARG A 164 -22.62 14.42 -14.21
N ARG A 165 -21.66 13.87 -14.96
CA ARG A 165 -21.60 12.48 -15.42
C ARG A 165 -20.15 11.93 -15.46
N ALA A 166 -19.28 12.50 -14.66
CA ALA A 166 -17.88 12.07 -14.65
C ALA A 166 -17.30 12.20 -13.25
N VAL A 167 -16.47 11.26 -12.87
CA VAL A 167 -15.61 11.36 -11.71
C VAL A 167 -14.16 11.51 -12.18
N SER A 168 -13.39 12.31 -11.47
CA SER A 168 -11.95 12.45 -11.69
C SER A 168 -11.18 12.63 -10.40
N VAL A 169 -9.89 12.33 -10.42
CA VAL A 169 -8.98 12.54 -9.28
C VAL A 169 -7.84 13.41 -9.75
N ALA A 170 -7.65 14.54 -9.11
CA ALA A 170 -6.59 15.50 -9.41
C ALA A 170 -5.63 15.64 -8.25
N ALA A 171 -4.33 15.69 -8.55
CA ALA A 171 -3.30 16.05 -7.59
C ALA A 171 -3.11 17.57 -7.61
N GLN A 172 -3.13 18.20 -6.44
CA GLN A 172 -2.90 19.64 -6.28
C GLN A 172 -1.69 19.86 -5.37
N PRO A 173 -0.81 20.83 -5.67
CA PRO A 173 0.25 21.20 -4.75
C PRO A 173 -0.33 21.53 -3.37
N LEU A 174 0.34 21.11 -2.31
CA LEU A 174 0.00 21.58 -0.96
C LEU A 174 0.13 23.10 -0.99
N GLY A 175 -0.95 23.82 -0.71
CA GLY A 175 -0.90 25.27 -0.55
C GLY A 175 0.18 25.61 0.45
N LYS A 176 1.11 26.53 0.11
CA LYS A 176 1.99 27.12 1.09
C LYS A 176 1.05 27.80 2.08
N GLY A 177 1.05 27.34 3.33
CA GLY A 177 0.27 27.97 4.39
C GLY A 177 0.60 29.47 4.41
N GLU A 178 -0.45 30.27 4.22
CA GLU A 178 -0.39 31.69 4.52
C GLU A 178 -0.32 31.89 6.03
#